data_d18c70800d041806e40fefc4fd219c3f
#
_entry.id   d18c70800d041806e40fefc4fd219c3f
#
_cell.length_a   1.000
_cell.length_b   1.000
_cell.length_c   1.000
_cell.angle_alpha   90.00
_cell.angle_beta   90.00
_cell.angle_gamma   90.00
#
_symmetry.space_group_name_H-M   'P 1'
#
loop_
_entity.id
_entity.type
_entity.pdbx_description
1 polymer ?
#
loop_
_entity_poly.entity_id
_entity_poly.type
_entity_poly.pdbx_seq_one_letter_code
_entity_poly.pdbx_strand_id
1 'polypeptide(L)'
;MTSFNSSNTLLIEQTIDGYRYSIEPFLLVNFATLLTGSRLLDIGTGCGVIPLLVTKRVALEEIVAIEIQKSLYDLAVRNISRNGVSDIINLIHGNFIDPKLSSGNKLFDTIISNPPYRKLNTGRTNPIKEKALARHEISMNLNSLLTQTKRLLKRGGSFVMAYPPLRLKEVQERLWFHKLFPSRIRFVHGSRNAEARIFLIESVKNRQTECIIESPLFVYNEDGSYSKEMEKIYASFNYSSRSHHVKEK
;
A
#
# COMPACT_ATOMS: atom_id res chain seq x y z
N MET A 1 21.78 16.62 -12.02
CA MET A 1 20.90 15.89 -12.96
C MET A 1 21.23 14.40 -12.84
N THR A 2 20.56 13.68 -11.97
CA THR A 2 20.72 12.22 -11.87
C THR A 2 19.84 11.59 -12.94
N SER A 3 20.47 10.99 -13.94
CA SER A 3 19.79 10.22 -14.97
C SER A 3 19.06 9.04 -14.34
N PHE A 4 17.73 9.05 -14.40
CA PHE A 4 16.91 7.89 -14.09
C PHE A 4 17.27 6.76 -15.06
N ASN A 5 18.01 5.78 -14.59
CA ASN A 5 18.33 4.59 -15.35
C ASN A 5 17.08 3.70 -15.46
N SER A 6 16.38 3.79 -16.57
CA SER A 6 15.10 3.12 -16.86
C SER A 6 15.22 1.60 -17.12
N SER A 7 16.35 0.98 -16.87
CA SER A 7 16.63 -0.41 -17.25
C SER A 7 16.70 -1.44 -16.11
N ASN A 8 16.48 -1.07 -14.85
CA ASN A 8 16.60 -2.03 -13.76
C ASN A 8 15.24 -2.58 -13.33
N THR A 9 15.03 -3.87 -13.60
CA THR A 9 13.95 -4.68 -13.01
C THR A 9 13.99 -4.58 -11.48
N LEU A 10 12.85 -4.36 -10.84
CA LEU A 10 12.75 -4.33 -9.38
C LEU A 10 13.13 -5.69 -8.78
N LEU A 11 14.08 -5.68 -7.86
CA LEU A 11 14.52 -6.85 -7.10
C LEU A 11 13.85 -6.83 -5.73
N ILE A 12 12.84 -7.69 -5.55
CA ILE A 12 12.10 -7.77 -4.29
C ILE A 12 12.23 -9.18 -3.71
N GLU A 13 12.93 -9.27 -2.58
CA GLU A 13 13.05 -10.49 -1.79
C GLU A 13 11.82 -10.64 -0.89
N GLN A 14 11.31 -11.88 -0.79
CA GLN A 14 10.21 -12.26 0.11
C GLN A 14 10.64 -13.48 0.92
N THR A 15 10.05 -13.64 2.11
CA THR A 15 10.28 -14.87 2.90
C THR A 15 9.55 -16.06 2.30
N ILE A 16 10.20 -17.23 2.27
CA ILE A 16 9.63 -18.46 1.71
C ILE A 16 8.42 -18.91 2.56
N ASP A 17 8.52 -18.83 3.88
CA ASP A 17 7.52 -19.33 4.83
C ASP A 17 6.76 -18.21 5.58
N GLY A 18 6.89 -16.94 5.15
CA GLY A 18 6.33 -15.77 5.83
C GLY A 18 5.29 -15.00 5.04
N TYR A 19 5.20 -13.72 5.35
CA TYR A 19 4.36 -12.77 4.65
C TYR A 19 4.82 -12.63 3.19
N ARG A 20 3.91 -12.89 2.26
CA ARG A 20 4.09 -12.58 0.84
C ARG A 20 3.23 -11.37 0.50
N TYR A 21 3.82 -10.37 -0.16
CA TYR A 21 2.98 -9.30 -0.72
C TYR A 21 2.14 -9.86 -1.88
N SER A 22 0.95 -9.37 -1.97
CA SER A 22 0.00 -9.68 -3.04
C SER A 22 0.09 -8.64 -4.17
N ILE A 23 -0.92 -8.57 -5.00
CA ILE A 23 -1.02 -7.56 -6.07
C ILE A 23 -1.37 -6.16 -5.54
N GLU A 24 -1.88 -6.04 -4.30
CA GLU A 24 -2.40 -4.78 -3.74
C GLU A 24 -1.38 -3.63 -3.77
N PRO A 25 -0.07 -3.80 -3.44
CA PRO A 25 0.91 -2.73 -3.56
C PRO A 25 0.98 -2.11 -4.96
N PHE A 26 0.95 -2.95 -6.01
CA PHE A 26 0.95 -2.48 -7.40
C PHE A 26 -0.31 -1.68 -7.74
N LEU A 27 -1.45 -2.18 -7.28
CA LEU A 27 -2.75 -1.54 -7.48
C LEU A 27 -2.81 -0.20 -6.75
N LEU A 28 -2.35 -0.14 -5.49
CA LEU A 28 -2.33 1.07 -4.67
C LEU A 28 -1.44 2.15 -5.29
N VAL A 29 -0.21 1.81 -5.67
CA VAL A 29 0.69 2.80 -6.28
C VAL A 29 0.20 3.22 -7.66
N ASN A 30 -0.41 2.32 -8.44
CA ASN A 30 -1.03 2.69 -9.73
C ASN A 30 -2.26 3.58 -9.55
N PHE A 31 -3.04 3.39 -8.50
CA PHE A 31 -4.25 4.16 -8.21
C PHE A 31 -3.94 5.52 -7.57
N ALA A 32 -2.86 5.62 -6.77
CA ALA A 32 -2.53 6.82 -6.03
C ALA A 32 -2.22 8.02 -6.94
N THR A 33 -2.71 9.21 -6.55
CA THR A 33 -2.30 10.48 -7.14
C THR A 33 -0.96 10.90 -6.53
N LEU A 34 0.13 10.79 -7.33
CA LEU A 34 1.49 11.10 -6.92
C LEU A 34 2.00 12.32 -7.69
N LEU A 35 2.56 13.30 -6.97
CA LEU A 35 3.09 14.54 -7.53
C LEU A 35 4.61 14.57 -7.43
N THR A 36 5.29 14.94 -8.49
CA THR A 36 6.76 15.14 -8.49
C THR A 36 7.17 16.14 -7.41
N GLY A 37 8.27 15.84 -6.70
CA GLY A 37 8.81 16.71 -5.64
C GLY A 37 7.99 16.68 -4.33
N SER A 38 6.96 15.82 -4.23
CA SER A 38 6.16 15.68 -3.00
C SER A 38 6.80 14.70 -2.02
N ARG A 39 6.28 14.68 -0.79
CA ARG A 39 6.69 13.76 0.30
C ARG A 39 5.62 12.70 0.51
N LEU A 40 6.04 11.45 0.60
CA LEU A 40 5.17 10.29 0.78
C LEU A 40 5.48 9.56 2.09
N LEU A 41 4.44 9.08 2.76
CA LEU A 41 4.54 8.15 3.89
C LEU A 41 3.85 6.83 3.54
N ASP A 42 4.56 5.71 3.71
CA ASP A 42 3.99 4.36 3.66
C ASP A 42 3.89 3.78 5.07
N ILE A 43 2.65 3.53 5.53
CA ILE A 43 2.39 3.02 6.88
C ILE A 43 2.19 1.50 6.82
N GLY A 44 3.07 0.76 7.48
CA GLY A 44 3.08 -0.71 7.46
C GLY A 44 3.69 -1.23 6.16
N THR A 45 4.90 -0.77 5.85
CA THR A 45 5.54 -1.00 4.55
C THR A 45 5.86 -2.48 4.26
N GLY A 46 5.84 -3.34 5.29
CA GLY A 46 6.21 -4.74 5.14
C GLY A 46 7.65 -4.89 4.67
N CYS A 47 7.87 -5.57 3.56
CA CYS A 47 9.19 -5.73 2.95
C CYS A 47 9.59 -4.57 2.00
N GLY A 48 8.90 -3.43 2.05
CA GLY A 48 9.28 -2.22 1.32
C GLY A 48 8.78 -2.15 -0.11
N VAL A 49 7.72 -2.88 -0.46
CA VAL A 49 7.22 -2.97 -1.86
C VAL A 49 6.67 -1.62 -2.34
N ILE A 50 5.78 -0.99 -1.58
CA ILE A 50 5.15 0.29 -1.96
C ILE A 50 6.21 1.37 -2.23
N PRO A 51 7.14 1.67 -1.31
CA PRO A 51 8.18 2.68 -1.57
C PRO A 51 9.02 2.36 -2.81
N LEU A 52 9.39 1.10 -3.03
CA LEU A 52 10.13 0.69 -4.22
C LEU A 52 9.34 0.92 -5.52
N LEU A 53 8.06 0.59 -5.54
CA LEU A 53 7.19 0.85 -6.69
C LEU A 53 7.03 2.36 -6.95
N VAL A 54 6.92 3.16 -5.89
CA VAL A 54 6.79 4.62 -6.00
C VAL A 54 8.02 5.23 -6.66
N THR A 55 9.24 4.77 -6.34
CA THR A 55 10.48 5.28 -7.00
C THR A 55 10.52 5.02 -8.51
N LYS A 56 9.74 4.06 -9.03
CA LYS A 56 9.61 3.80 -10.47
C LYS A 56 8.56 4.67 -11.17
N ARG A 57 7.67 5.29 -10.39
CA ARG A 57 6.55 6.09 -10.91
C ARG A 57 6.85 7.57 -10.98
N VAL A 58 7.48 8.12 -9.96
CA VAL A 58 7.61 9.57 -9.78
C VAL A 58 8.84 9.89 -8.94
N ALA A 59 9.52 10.97 -9.28
CA ALA A 59 10.59 11.53 -8.47
C ALA A 59 9.98 12.30 -7.27
N LEU A 60 10.19 11.81 -6.06
CA LEU A 60 9.76 12.43 -4.83
C LEU A 60 10.90 13.15 -4.11
N GLU A 61 10.58 14.11 -3.23
CA GLU A 61 11.54 14.73 -2.31
C GLU A 61 12.01 13.70 -1.28
N GLU A 62 11.08 12.95 -0.70
CA GLU A 62 11.35 11.96 0.33
C GLU A 62 10.23 10.91 0.38
N ILE A 63 10.60 9.68 0.61
CA ILE A 63 9.68 8.60 0.97
C ILE A 63 10.03 8.14 2.38
N VAL A 64 9.08 8.27 3.33
CA VAL A 64 9.21 7.67 4.65
C VAL A 64 8.41 6.38 4.67
N ALA A 65 9.01 5.29 5.17
CA ALA A 65 8.36 4.00 5.29
C ALA A 65 8.49 3.46 6.71
N ILE A 66 7.38 3.04 7.33
CA ILE A 66 7.35 2.59 8.73
C ILE A 66 6.93 1.13 8.79
N GLU A 67 7.72 0.31 9.52
CA GLU A 67 7.40 -1.09 9.79
C GLU A 67 7.66 -1.43 11.25
N ILE A 68 6.67 -2.07 11.89
CA ILE A 68 6.75 -2.46 13.31
C ILE A 68 7.43 -3.81 13.51
N GLN A 69 7.32 -4.71 12.54
CA GLN A 69 7.93 -6.03 12.62
C GLN A 69 9.42 -5.98 12.22
N LYS A 70 10.30 -6.30 13.16
CA LYS A 70 11.74 -6.30 12.93
C LYS A 70 12.18 -7.14 11.73
N SER A 71 11.58 -8.33 11.55
CA SER A 71 11.92 -9.23 10.45
C SER A 71 11.55 -8.65 9.08
N LEU A 72 10.39 -7.98 8.95
CA LEU A 72 9.98 -7.31 7.72
C LEU A 72 10.77 -6.03 7.48
N TYR A 73 11.05 -5.27 8.55
CA TYR A 73 11.95 -4.12 8.48
C TYR A 73 13.33 -4.50 7.92
N ASP A 74 13.96 -5.56 8.44
CA ASP A 74 15.26 -6.02 7.96
C ASP A 74 15.22 -6.48 6.50
N LEU A 75 14.11 -7.08 6.09
CA LEU A 75 13.88 -7.44 4.70
C LEU A 75 13.72 -6.20 3.82
N ALA A 76 13.00 -5.19 4.28
CA ALA A 76 12.86 -3.91 3.59
C ALA A 76 14.20 -3.19 3.45
N VAL A 77 15.07 -3.19 4.48
CA VAL A 77 16.44 -2.65 4.39
C VAL A 77 17.19 -3.29 3.25
N ARG A 78 17.18 -4.63 3.15
CA ARG A 78 17.88 -5.37 2.07
C ARG A 78 17.29 -5.03 0.70
N ASN A 79 15.97 -4.99 0.58
CA ASN A 79 15.29 -4.67 -0.68
C ASN A 79 15.60 -3.25 -1.16
N ILE A 80 15.56 -2.27 -0.27
CA ILE A 80 15.87 -0.86 -0.56
C ILE A 80 17.33 -0.72 -1.00
N SER A 81 18.26 -1.33 -0.26
CA SER A 81 19.69 -1.31 -0.59
C SER A 81 19.98 -1.95 -1.95
N ARG A 82 19.41 -3.13 -2.24
CA ARG A 82 19.59 -3.84 -3.53
C ARG A 82 19.08 -3.06 -4.73
N ASN A 83 18.08 -2.22 -4.54
CA ASN A 83 17.54 -1.36 -5.60
C ASN A 83 18.25 0.01 -5.69
N GLY A 84 19.23 0.31 -4.83
CA GLY A 84 20.03 1.54 -4.88
C GLY A 84 19.25 2.82 -4.59
N VAL A 85 18.22 2.75 -3.72
CA VAL A 85 17.32 3.88 -3.42
C VAL A 85 17.31 4.27 -1.95
N SER A 86 18.38 3.92 -1.22
CA SER A 86 18.51 4.21 0.22
C SER A 86 18.66 5.70 0.54
N ASP A 87 19.00 6.52 -0.41
CA ASP A 87 19.09 7.98 -0.31
C ASP A 87 17.73 8.68 -0.39
N ILE A 88 16.72 8.03 -0.97
CA ILE A 88 15.38 8.57 -1.16
C ILE A 88 14.39 8.01 -0.14
N ILE A 89 14.60 6.75 0.29
CA ILE A 89 13.68 6.04 1.19
C ILE A 89 14.24 6.04 2.61
N ASN A 90 13.61 6.79 3.50
CA ASN A 90 13.87 6.79 4.93
C ASN A 90 13.00 5.70 5.61
N LEU A 91 13.63 4.57 5.93
CA LEU A 91 12.94 3.43 6.55
C LEU A 91 13.07 3.48 8.08
N ILE A 92 11.93 3.40 8.77
CA ILE A 92 11.82 3.52 10.23
C ILE A 92 11.29 2.20 10.82
N HIS A 93 12.05 1.60 11.74
CA HIS A 93 11.56 0.50 12.57
C HIS A 93 10.78 1.06 13.76
N GLY A 94 9.47 0.85 13.80
CA GLY A 94 8.66 1.33 14.91
C GLY A 94 7.16 1.28 14.69
N ASN A 95 6.45 1.72 15.71
CA ASN A 95 4.98 1.81 15.65
C ASN A 95 4.58 3.20 15.14
N PHE A 96 3.86 3.25 14.03
CA PHE A 96 3.39 4.52 13.43
C PHE A 96 2.50 5.37 14.37
N ILE A 97 1.97 4.78 15.45
CA ILE A 97 1.20 5.49 16.48
C ILE A 97 2.13 6.32 17.39
N ASP A 98 3.41 5.96 17.48
CA ASP A 98 4.36 6.68 18.34
C ASP A 98 4.51 8.14 17.87
N PRO A 99 4.21 9.12 18.72
CA PRO A 99 4.38 10.54 18.38
C PRO A 99 5.82 10.91 17.98
N LYS A 100 6.81 10.20 18.51
CA LYS A 100 8.24 10.44 18.21
C LYS A 100 8.61 10.07 16.78
N LEU A 101 7.90 9.13 16.15
CA LEU A 101 8.16 8.72 14.76
C LEU A 101 7.68 9.72 13.71
N SER A 102 6.88 10.70 14.13
CA SER A 102 6.48 11.83 13.29
C SER A 102 7.49 12.99 13.40
N SER A 103 8.73 12.67 13.76
CA SER A 103 9.76 13.64 14.08
C SER A 103 10.07 14.57 12.90
N GLY A 104 9.99 15.84 13.16
CA GLY A 104 10.46 16.87 12.26
C GLY A 104 9.42 17.83 11.70
N ASN A 105 8.18 17.87 12.20
CA ASN A 105 7.13 18.82 11.81
C ASN A 105 6.81 18.89 10.30
N LYS A 106 7.41 18.03 9.46
CA LYS A 106 7.15 18.03 8.04
C LYS A 106 6.00 17.08 7.72
N LEU A 107 4.91 17.63 7.25
CA LEU A 107 3.73 16.88 6.80
C LEU A 107 3.96 16.23 5.43
N PHE A 108 3.15 15.22 5.12
CA PHE A 108 3.19 14.48 3.86
C PHE A 108 2.11 14.97 2.89
N ASP A 109 2.44 14.92 1.61
CA ASP A 109 1.48 15.22 0.53
C ASP A 109 0.59 14.01 0.27
N THR A 110 1.18 12.80 0.35
CA THR A 110 0.47 11.53 0.17
C THR A 110 0.84 10.57 1.29
N ILE A 111 -0.17 9.88 1.82
CA ILE A 111 0.01 8.73 2.73
C ILE A 111 -0.62 7.51 2.07
N ILE A 112 0.12 6.41 1.99
CA ILE A 112 -0.37 5.13 1.50
C ILE A 112 -0.34 4.12 2.66
N SER A 113 -1.31 3.23 2.71
CA SER A 113 -1.28 2.07 3.60
C SER A 113 -1.99 0.89 2.96
N ASN A 114 -1.39 -0.29 3.07
CA ASN A 114 -2.02 -1.58 2.81
C ASN A 114 -2.19 -2.34 4.13
N PRO A 115 -3.12 -1.92 5.00
CA PRO A 115 -3.23 -2.47 6.33
C PRO A 115 -3.72 -3.92 6.29
N PRO A 116 -3.31 -4.76 7.25
CA PRO A 116 -3.91 -6.06 7.43
C PRO A 116 -5.37 -5.91 7.85
N TYR A 117 -6.31 -6.43 7.05
CA TYR A 117 -7.76 -6.23 7.24
C TYR A 117 -8.53 -7.51 7.57
N ARG A 118 -7.85 -8.64 7.81
CA ARG A 118 -8.51 -9.89 8.21
C ARG A 118 -8.91 -9.82 9.68
N LYS A 119 -10.22 -9.96 9.96
CA LYS A 119 -10.68 -10.16 11.34
C LYS A 119 -10.14 -11.50 11.86
N LEU A 120 -9.69 -11.51 13.13
CA LEU A 120 -9.45 -12.73 13.87
C LEU A 120 -10.69 -13.63 13.76
N ASN A 121 -10.50 -14.93 13.46
CA ASN A 121 -11.54 -15.98 13.40
C ASN A 121 -12.25 -16.20 12.05
N THR A 122 -11.69 -15.83 10.91
CA THR A 122 -12.23 -16.23 9.61
C THR A 122 -11.31 -17.21 8.88
N GLY A 123 -11.47 -18.51 9.14
CA GLY A 123 -10.86 -19.60 8.36
C GLY A 123 -9.90 -20.50 9.12
N ARG A 124 -9.66 -21.71 8.59
CA ARG A 124 -8.65 -22.67 9.09
C ARG A 124 -7.25 -22.08 8.91
N THR A 125 -6.62 -21.65 10.00
CA THR A 125 -5.31 -20.98 9.94
C THR A 125 -4.31 -21.66 10.87
N ASN A 126 -3.04 -21.60 10.47
CA ASN A 126 -1.93 -22.04 11.30
C ASN A 126 -1.83 -21.08 12.52
N PRO A 127 -1.83 -21.61 13.77
CA PRO A 127 -1.85 -20.81 15.00
C PRO A 127 -0.72 -19.78 15.11
N ILE A 128 0.42 -20.02 14.47
CA ILE A 128 1.57 -19.10 14.46
C ILE A 128 1.28 -17.89 13.56
N LYS A 129 0.62 -18.11 12.40
CA LYS A 129 0.22 -17.03 11.50
C LYS A 129 -0.93 -16.20 12.09
N GLU A 130 -1.86 -16.83 12.79
CA GLU A 130 -2.95 -16.14 13.50
C GLU A 130 -2.44 -15.21 14.59
N LYS A 131 -1.49 -15.66 15.42
CA LYS A 131 -0.89 -14.81 16.46
C LYS A 131 -0.12 -13.63 15.89
N ALA A 132 0.56 -13.79 14.76
CA ALA A 132 1.26 -12.70 14.09
C ALA A 132 0.28 -11.69 13.48
N LEU A 133 -0.77 -12.16 12.80
CA LEU A 133 -1.86 -11.33 12.26
C LEU A 133 -2.64 -10.60 13.34
N ALA A 134 -2.96 -11.29 14.45
CA ALA A 134 -3.64 -10.72 15.62
C ALA A 134 -2.86 -9.57 16.24
N ARG A 135 -1.55 -9.70 16.37
CA ARG A 135 -0.69 -8.62 16.88
C ARG A 135 -0.67 -7.42 15.93
N HIS A 136 -0.77 -7.65 14.62
CA HIS A 136 -0.88 -6.59 13.62
C HIS A 136 -2.22 -5.86 13.67
N GLU A 137 -3.35 -6.56 13.77
CA GLU A 137 -4.67 -5.94 13.90
C GLU A 137 -4.82 -5.14 15.19
N ILE A 138 -4.21 -5.60 16.29
CA ILE A 138 -4.18 -4.86 17.57
C ILE A 138 -3.33 -3.59 17.44
N SER A 139 -2.24 -3.63 16.68
CA SER A 139 -1.34 -2.49 16.50
C SER A 139 -1.82 -1.48 15.45
N MET A 140 -2.60 -1.92 14.46
CA MET A 140 -3.08 -1.08 13.36
C MET A 140 -4.60 -1.22 13.18
N ASN A 141 -5.39 -0.75 14.15
CA ASN A 141 -6.83 -0.63 13.91
C ASN A 141 -7.11 0.58 13.00
N LEU A 142 -8.22 0.52 12.28
CA LEU A 142 -8.60 1.56 11.31
C LEU A 142 -8.67 2.96 11.95
N ASN A 143 -9.19 3.08 13.16
CA ASN A 143 -9.31 4.38 13.84
C ASN A 143 -7.94 4.99 14.17
N SER A 144 -6.99 4.19 14.66
CA SER A 144 -5.62 4.64 14.94
C SER A 144 -4.90 5.05 13.66
N LEU A 145 -5.07 4.27 12.57
CA LEU A 145 -4.52 4.59 11.26
C LEU A 145 -5.03 5.96 10.78
N LEU A 146 -6.34 6.17 10.79
CA LEU A 146 -6.94 7.42 10.31
C LEU A 146 -6.62 8.62 11.21
N THR A 147 -6.50 8.42 12.53
CA THR A 147 -6.06 9.46 13.46
C THR A 147 -4.66 9.95 13.12
N GLN A 148 -3.71 9.04 12.92
CA GLN A 148 -2.35 9.39 12.55
C GLN A 148 -2.24 9.95 11.13
N THR A 149 -2.97 9.38 10.19
CA THR A 149 -3.07 9.91 8.82
C THR A 149 -3.52 11.37 8.84
N LYS A 150 -4.61 11.68 9.56
CA LYS A 150 -5.07 13.05 9.71
C LYS A 150 -4.00 13.98 10.29
N ARG A 151 -3.24 13.50 11.28
CA ARG A 151 -2.19 14.30 11.93
C ARG A 151 -1.04 14.59 10.98
N LEU A 152 -0.58 13.58 10.23
CA LEU A 152 0.64 13.63 9.42
C LEU A 152 0.43 14.16 8.00
N LEU A 153 -0.80 14.15 7.49
CA LEU A 153 -1.12 14.59 6.14
C LEU A 153 -1.25 16.13 6.08
N LYS A 154 -0.75 16.75 5.02
CA LYS A 154 -1.00 18.18 4.70
C LYS A 154 -2.49 18.43 4.48
N ARG A 155 -2.95 19.66 4.65
CA ARG A 155 -4.28 20.08 4.19
C ARG A 155 -4.34 19.93 2.66
N GLY A 156 -5.37 19.27 2.16
CA GLY A 156 -5.46 18.95 0.72
C GLY A 156 -4.59 17.78 0.25
N GLY A 157 -3.79 17.20 1.14
CA GLY A 157 -3.04 15.98 0.86
C GLY A 157 -3.94 14.75 0.75
N SER A 158 -3.47 13.69 0.11
CA SER A 158 -4.23 12.48 -0.19
C SER A 158 -3.84 11.29 0.69
N PHE A 159 -4.83 10.51 1.10
CA PHE A 159 -4.67 9.22 1.76
C PHE A 159 -5.22 8.10 0.88
N VAL A 160 -4.41 7.08 0.64
CA VAL A 160 -4.76 5.95 -0.24
C VAL A 160 -4.64 4.66 0.54
N MET A 161 -5.68 3.81 0.47
CA MET A 161 -5.63 2.47 1.05
C MET A 161 -6.48 1.47 0.27
N ALA A 162 -6.18 0.17 0.47
CA ALA A 162 -7.01 -0.95 0.03
C ALA A 162 -7.77 -1.51 1.22
N TYR A 163 -9.04 -1.95 0.99
CA TYR A 163 -9.85 -2.56 2.04
C TYR A 163 -10.88 -3.54 1.47
N PRO A 164 -11.39 -4.52 2.28
CA PRO A 164 -12.44 -5.44 1.84
C PRO A 164 -13.78 -4.73 1.64
N PRO A 165 -14.56 -5.05 0.57
CA PRO A 165 -15.84 -4.42 0.28
C PRO A 165 -16.88 -4.48 1.40
N LEU A 166 -16.88 -5.57 2.17
CA LEU A 166 -17.77 -5.74 3.33
C LEU A 166 -17.59 -4.66 4.42
N ARG A 167 -16.47 -3.96 4.41
CA ARG A 167 -16.18 -2.88 5.37
C ARG A 167 -16.28 -1.48 4.77
N LEU A 168 -16.81 -1.34 3.54
CA LEU A 168 -16.90 -0.06 2.84
C LEU A 168 -17.65 0.99 3.67
N LYS A 169 -18.83 0.62 4.21
CA LYS A 169 -19.64 1.53 5.06
C LYS A 169 -18.82 2.02 6.27
N GLU A 170 -18.22 1.11 7.01
CA GLU A 170 -17.39 1.46 8.18
C GLU A 170 -16.22 2.38 7.80
N VAL A 171 -15.53 2.07 6.70
CA VAL A 171 -14.41 2.89 6.20
C VAL A 171 -14.86 4.29 5.85
N GLN A 172 -15.96 4.44 5.12
CA GLN A 172 -16.51 5.75 4.74
C GLN A 172 -16.89 6.58 5.97
N GLU A 173 -17.63 6.00 6.93
CA GLU A 173 -18.03 6.68 8.17
C GLU A 173 -16.80 7.16 8.97
N ARG A 174 -15.77 6.32 9.09
CA ARG A 174 -14.54 6.68 9.79
C ARG A 174 -13.71 7.72 9.07
N LEU A 175 -13.60 7.66 7.74
CA LEU A 175 -12.93 8.68 6.95
C LEU A 175 -13.61 10.06 7.14
N TRP A 176 -14.94 10.12 7.06
CA TRP A 176 -15.70 11.36 7.30
C TRP A 176 -15.47 11.91 8.71
N PHE A 177 -15.50 11.05 9.73
CA PHE A 177 -15.22 11.45 11.12
C PHE A 177 -13.85 12.11 11.26
N HIS A 178 -12.84 11.59 10.55
CA HIS A 178 -11.49 12.14 10.55
C HIS A 178 -11.28 13.29 9.55
N LYS A 179 -12.33 13.77 8.87
CA LYS A 179 -12.26 14.81 7.83
C LYS A 179 -11.29 14.45 6.69
N LEU A 180 -11.26 13.17 6.34
CA LEU A 180 -10.66 12.59 5.16
C LEU A 180 -11.80 12.28 4.20
N PHE A 181 -12.01 13.12 3.19
CA PHE A 181 -13.18 12.99 2.31
C PHE A 181 -12.82 12.14 1.09
N PRO A 182 -13.53 11.01 0.87
CA PRO A 182 -13.31 10.20 -0.33
C PRO A 182 -13.43 11.03 -1.60
N SER A 183 -12.43 10.91 -2.49
CA SER A 183 -12.41 11.54 -3.81
C SER A 183 -12.55 10.53 -4.93
N ARG A 184 -12.02 9.32 -4.73
CA ARG A 184 -12.12 8.22 -5.71
C ARG A 184 -12.22 6.87 -5.01
N ILE A 185 -13.01 5.98 -5.61
CA ILE A 185 -13.13 4.57 -5.21
C ILE A 185 -13.03 3.71 -6.47
N ARG A 186 -12.30 2.62 -6.37
CA ARG A 186 -12.23 1.61 -7.43
C ARG A 186 -12.35 0.21 -6.85
N PHE A 187 -13.30 -0.58 -7.36
CA PHE A 187 -13.45 -1.98 -6.97
C PHE A 187 -12.53 -2.88 -7.80
N VAL A 188 -11.92 -3.87 -7.14
CA VAL A 188 -11.05 -4.85 -7.77
C VAL A 188 -11.66 -6.23 -7.63
N HIS A 189 -11.87 -6.88 -8.77
CA HIS A 189 -12.45 -8.21 -8.91
C HIS A 189 -11.38 -9.21 -9.37
N GLY A 190 -11.51 -10.47 -8.97
CA GLY A 190 -10.66 -11.53 -9.49
C GLY A 190 -10.89 -11.73 -10.99
N SER A 191 -12.15 -11.83 -11.41
CA SER A 191 -12.59 -11.94 -12.81
C SER A 191 -13.93 -11.22 -13.00
N ARG A 192 -14.45 -11.15 -14.24
CA ARG A 192 -15.72 -10.48 -14.55
C ARG A 192 -16.91 -11.00 -13.76
N ASN A 193 -16.95 -12.31 -13.51
CA ASN A 193 -18.06 -12.97 -12.83
C ASN A 193 -17.83 -13.14 -11.32
N ALA A 194 -16.70 -12.65 -10.79
CA ALA A 194 -16.37 -12.72 -9.38
C ALA A 194 -16.83 -11.44 -8.64
N GLU A 195 -17.19 -11.58 -7.37
CA GLU A 195 -17.41 -10.43 -6.50
C GLU A 195 -16.11 -9.63 -6.31
N ALA A 196 -16.26 -8.35 -5.95
CA ALA A 196 -15.11 -7.52 -5.60
C ALA A 196 -14.38 -8.11 -4.38
N ARG A 197 -13.06 -8.25 -4.48
CA ARG A 197 -12.21 -8.75 -3.37
C ARG A 197 -11.73 -7.63 -2.46
N ILE A 198 -11.38 -6.50 -3.06
CA ILE A 198 -10.97 -5.27 -2.36
C ILE A 198 -11.56 -4.07 -3.09
N PHE A 199 -11.60 -2.95 -2.40
CA PHE A 199 -11.69 -1.64 -3.03
C PHE A 199 -10.46 -0.81 -2.69
N LEU A 200 -10.08 0.03 -3.64
CA LEU A 200 -9.08 1.08 -3.48
C LEU A 200 -9.84 2.37 -3.20
N ILE A 201 -9.38 3.14 -2.22
CA ILE A 201 -9.99 4.42 -1.90
C ILE A 201 -8.92 5.49 -1.74
N GLU A 202 -9.13 6.63 -2.38
CA GLU A 202 -8.34 7.83 -2.18
C GLU A 202 -9.23 8.89 -1.52
N SER A 203 -8.69 9.53 -0.47
CA SER A 203 -9.41 10.54 0.31
C SER A 203 -8.55 11.76 0.48
N VAL A 204 -9.14 12.96 0.50
CA VAL A 204 -8.45 14.23 0.63
C VAL A 204 -8.72 14.85 2.00
N LYS A 205 -7.67 15.30 2.69
CA LYS A 205 -7.79 15.92 4.01
C LYS A 205 -8.39 17.31 3.95
N ASN A 206 -9.46 17.53 4.75
CA ASN A 206 -10.11 18.81 4.95
C ASN A 206 -10.60 19.50 3.65
N ARG A 207 -10.82 18.76 2.58
CA ARG A 207 -11.40 19.25 1.33
C ARG A 207 -12.47 18.26 0.86
N GLN A 208 -13.72 18.64 1.04
CA GLN A 208 -14.84 17.87 0.53
C GLN A 208 -14.87 17.97 -1.00
N THR A 209 -14.95 16.82 -1.67
CA THR A 209 -14.99 16.67 -3.12
C THR A 209 -16.12 15.72 -3.49
N GLU A 210 -16.55 15.74 -4.73
CA GLU A 210 -17.33 14.64 -5.29
C GLU A 210 -16.48 13.37 -5.30
N CYS A 211 -17.10 12.23 -4.97
CA CYS A 211 -16.44 10.94 -4.98
C CYS A 211 -16.70 10.21 -6.29
N ILE A 212 -15.66 10.03 -7.08
CA ILE A 212 -15.72 9.32 -8.36
C ILE A 212 -15.65 7.82 -8.12
N ILE A 213 -16.63 7.07 -8.61
CA ILE A 213 -16.53 5.61 -8.67
C ILE A 213 -15.97 5.25 -10.04
N GLU A 214 -14.73 4.78 -10.05
CA GLU A 214 -14.04 4.36 -11.28
C GLU A 214 -14.59 3.03 -11.79
N SER A 215 -14.40 2.75 -13.08
CA SER A 215 -14.71 1.45 -13.66
C SER A 215 -13.96 0.33 -12.91
N PRO A 216 -14.60 -0.82 -12.65
CA PRO A 216 -13.97 -1.89 -11.90
C PRO A 216 -12.71 -2.41 -12.60
N LEU A 217 -11.73 -2.85 -11.81
CA LEU A 217 -10.56 -3.55 -12.32
C LEU A 217 -10.77 -5.05 -12.19
N PHE A 218 -10.54 -5.78 -13.26
CA PHE A 218 -10.53 -7.25 -13.30
C PHE A 218 -9.10 -7.74 -13.40
N VAL A 219 -8.69 -8.60 -12.44
CA VAL A 219 -7.30 -9.08 -12.36
C VAL A 219 -7.01 -10.10 -13.44
N TYR A 220 -7.94 -11.06 -13.64
CA TYR A 220 -7.78 -12.16 -14.56
C TYR A 220 -8.85 -12.16 -15.65
N ASN A 221 -8.45 -12.67 -16.82
CA ASN A 221 -9.33 -13.10 -17.88
C ASN A 221 -10.01 -14.42 -17.51
N GLU A 222 -10.95 -14.87 -18.36
CA GLU A 222 -11.67 -16.16 -18.16
C GLU A 222 -10.74 -17.39 -18.24
N ASP A 223 -9.65 -17.29 -18.99
CA ASP A 223 -8.63 -18.33 -19.13
C ASP A 223 -7.62 -18.38 -17.97
N GLY A 224 -7.78 -17.50 -16.96
CA GLY A 224 -6.89 -17.39 -15.81
C GLY A 224 -5.60 -16.58 -16.06
N SER A 225 -5.38 -16.07 -17.26
CA SER A 225 -4.30 -15.12 -17.54
C SER A 225 -4.58 -13.74 -16.95
N TYR A 226 -3.55 -12.92 -16.74
CA TYR A 226 -3.76 -11.53 -16.32
C TYR A 226 -4.51 -10.74 -17.39
N SER A 227 -5.41 -9.85 -16.95
CA SER A 227 -6.07 -8.91 -17.84
C SER A 227 -5.05 -7.96 -18.48
N LYS A 228 -5.40 -7.41 -19.65
CA LYS A 228 -4.56 -6.38 -20.32
C LYS A 228 -4.25 -5.19 -19.41
N GLU A 229 -5.15 -4.84 -18.49
CA GLU A 229 -4.93 -3.76 -17.55
C GLU A 229 -3.88 -4.14 -16.50
N MET A 230 -3.98 -5.35 -15.92
CA MET A 230 -2.97 -5.85 -14.98
C MET A 230 -1.59 -5.97 -15.62
N GLU A 231 -1.50 -6.44 -16.86
CA GLU A 231 -0.23 -6.49 -17.60
C GLU A 231 0.38 -5.10 -17.77
N LYS A 232 -0.43 -4.08 -18.11
CA LYS A 232 0.02 -2.69 -18.19
C LYS A 232 0.49 -2.15 -16.84
N ILE A 233 -0.21 -2.47 -15.75
CA ILE A 233 0.19 -2.09 -14.40
C ILE A 233 1.56 -2.68 -14.08
N TYR A 234 1.77 -3.98 -14.25
CA TYR A 234 3.07 -4.61 -14.00
C TYR A 234 4.18 -4.05 -14.89
N ALA A 235 3.91 -3.88 -16.18
CA ALA A 235 4.87 -3.31 -17.12
C ALA A 235 5.29 -1.88 -16.74
N SER A 236 4.38 -1.08 -16.19
CA SER A 236 4.68 0.30 -15.76
C SER A 236 5.71 0.39 -14.62
N PHE A 237 5.95 -0.71 -13.92
CA PHE A 237 6.94 -0.83 -12.86
C PHE A 237 8.21 -1.59 -13.29
N ASN A 238 8.36 -1.91 -14.57
CA ASN A 238 9.40 -2.81 -15.07
C ASN A 238 9.42 -4.16 -14.32
N TYR A 239 8.23 -4.63 -13.92
CA TYR A 239 8.04 -5.85 -13.18
C TYR A 239 7.58 -6.97 -14.12
N SER A 240 8.33 -8.08 -14.20
CA SER A 240 7.93 -9.26 -14.97
C SER A 240 7.15 -10.22 -14.09
N SER A 241 5.88 -10.44 -14.41
CA SER A 241 5.00 -11.38 -13.70
C SER A 241 5.47 -12.85 -13.80
N ARG A 242 6.41 -13.15 -14.71
CA ARG A 242 6.96 -14.52 -14.89
C ARG A 242 7.71 -15.04 -13.65
N SER A 243 8.14 -14.18 -12.74
CA SER A 243 8.80 -14.57 -11.50
C SER A 243 7.84 -15.04 -10.39
N HIS A 244 6.52 -14.98 -10.59
CA HIS A 244 5.51 -15.36 -9.58
C HIS A 244 4.91 -16.76 -9.78
N HIS A 245 5.24 -17.46 -10.87
CA HIS A 245 4.82 -18.86 -11.07
C HIS A 245 5.73 -19.83 -10.30
N VAL A 246 5.86 -19.67 -9.00
CA VAL A 246 6.21 -20.77 -8.11
C VAL A 246 4.89 -21.43 -7.71
N LYS A 247 4.67 -22.60 -8.32
CA LYS A 247 3.53 -23.49 -8.21
C LYS A 247 2.85 -23.47 -6.86
N GLU A 248 1.60 -23.02 -6.81
CA GLU A 248 0.63 -23.52 -5.84
C GLU A 248 0.40 -25.02 -6.17
N LYS A 249 0.97 -25.89 -5.33
CA LYS A 249 0.53 -27.26 -5.15
C LYS A 249 -0.22 -27.35 -3.83
#